data_d572c6072131b30e781b880f8a859b68
#
_entry.id   d572c6072131b30e781b880f8a859b68
#
_cell.length_a   1.000
_cell.length_b   1.000
_cell.length_c   1.000
_cell.angle_alpha   90.00
_cell.angle_beta   90.00
_cell.angle_gamma   90.00
#
_symmetry.space_group_name_H-M   'P 1'
#
loop_
_entity.id
_entity.type
_entity.pdbx_description
1 polymer ?
#
loop_
_entity_poly.entity_id
_entity_poly.type
_entity_poly.pdbx_seq_one_letter_code
_entity_poly.pdbx_strand_id
1 'polypeptide(L)'
;MIYRCLGRFFTCVRLNMSEKWIWLPDWASNLGIWEDDLMDVAPSANHIYVQYSQLAEFLEHPMDIPELKKSSTVVAWGLGALSLLCSGAGPQKGQKWILLSPYADFCDEIGNWTVPNLHFMAHQLLTTTEPALKSFMELFEEDFGDWQDDWFDEAKKYDAESLAKGLMYLASHHVESVVPNDGNIQVLYGRLDTTVQPEWTLKLKEFLPNAEFKERPKAGHWPPMLLL
;
A
#
# COMPACT_ATOMS: atom_id res chain seq x y z
N MET A 1 52.03 25.79 40.65
CA MET A 1 50.86 24.95 40.85
C MET A 1 50.09 24.93 39.51
N ILE A 2 50.26 23.85 38.72
CA ILE A 2 49.76 23.75 37.32
C ILE A 2 48.54 22.89 37.34
N TYR A 3 47.40 23.51 37.08
CA TYR A 3 46.18 22.73 36.86
C TYR A 3 46.05 22.32 35.39
N ARG A 4 46.16 21.03 35.11
CA ARG A 4 45.81 20.43 33.81
C ARG A 4 44.31 20.20 33.75
N CYS A 5 43.58 20.94 32.90
CA CYS A 5 42.25 20.62 32.52
C CYS A 5 42.29 19.47 31.51
N LEU A 6 41.84 18.27 31.89
CA LEU A 6 41.55 17.15 31.02
C LEU A 6 40.20 17.39 30.34
N GLY A 7 40.22 17.90 29.11
CA GLY A 7 39.04 17.97 28.24
C GLY A 7 38.59 16.57 27.82
N ARG A 8 37.48 16.12 28.35
CA ARG A 8 36.76 14.95 27.81
C ARG A 8 36.03 15.38 26.54
N PHE A 9 36.52 14.95 25.39
CA PHE A 9 35.75 14.94 24.16
C PHE A 9 34.61 13.92 24.32
N PHE A 10 33.41 14.37 24.61
CA PHE A 10 32.21 13.58 24.42
C PHE A 10 31.95 13.53 22.90
N THR A 11 32.42 12.48 22.24
CA THR A 11 31.94 12.12 20.91
C THR A 11 30.48 11.71 21.09
N CYS A 12 29.57 12.61 20.75
CA CYS A 12 28.15 12.29 20.67
C CYS A 12 28.00 11.29 19.50
N VAL A 13 28.05 10.00 19.81
CA VAL A 13 27.66 8.98 18.86
C VAL A 13 26.17 9.20 18.63
N ARG A 14 25.83 9.88 17.54
CA ARG A 14 24.47 9.81 17.01
C ARG A 14 24.23 8.33 16.75
N LEU A 15 23.46 7.68 17.61
CA LEU A 15 22.84 6.42 17.28
C LEU A 15 22.03 6.70 16.01
N ASN A 16 22.57 6.29 14.87
CA ASN A 16 21.83 6.26 13.62
C ASN A 16 20.69 5.25 13.88
N MET A 17 19.54 5.76 14.32
CA MET A 17 18.33 4.95 14.32
C MET A 17 18.09 4.67 12.86
N SER A 18 18.21 3.37 12.46
CA SER A 18 17.89 2.95 11.10
C SER A 18 16.50 3.44 10.76
N GLU A 19 16.34 4.03 9.59
CA GLU A 19 15.03 4.40 9.08
C GLU A 19 14.11 3.18 9.15
N LYS A 20 12.86 3.39 9.57
CA LYS A 20 11.88 2.33 9.63
C LYS A 20 10.86 2.53 8.53
N TRP A 21 10.74 1.55 7.66
CA TRP A 21 9.79 1.50 6.56
C TRP A 21 8.71 0.47 6.88
N ILE A 22 7.44 0.87 6.79
CA ILE A 22 6.30 -0.03 6.93
C ILE A 22 5.57 -0.13 5.59
N TRP A 23 5.20 -1.35 5.21
CA TRP A 23 4.63 -1.69 3.92
C TRP A 23 3.22 -2.23 4.11
N LEU A 24 2.22 -1.53 3.56
CA LEU A 24 0.82 -1.93 3.59
C LEU A 24 0.45 -2.56 2.24
N PRO A 25 -0.07 -3.80 2.23
CA PRO A 25 -0.36 -4.51 1.00
C PRO A 25 -1.64 -4.05 0.32
N ASP A 26 -1.82 -4.47 -0.93
CA ASP A 26 -3.11 -4.45 -1.61
C ASP A 26 -3.97 -5.66 -1.21
N TRP A 27 -5.18 -5.74 -1.76
CA TRP A 27 -6.12 -6.82 -1.52
C TRP A 27 -5.49 -8.19 -1.81
N ALA A 28 -5.72 -9.13 -0.89
CA ALA A 28 -5.24 -10.51 -0.97
C ALA A 28 -3.74 -10.67 -1.23
N SER A 29 -2.91 -9.68 -0.89
CA SER A 29 -1.50 -9.63 -1.25
C SER A 29 -0.58 -9.57 -0.03
N ASN A 30 0.71 -9.88 -0.26
CA ASN A 30 1.78 -9.72 0.70
C ASN A 30 3.01 -9.16 0.00
N LEU A 31 3.44 -7.97 0.37
CA LEU A 31 4.65 -7.35 -0.20
C LEU A 31 5.93 -8.12 0.12
N GLY A 32 5.92 -8.97 1.15
CA GLY A 32 7.05 -9.83 1.51
C GLY A 32 7.43 -10.87 0.44
N ILE A 33 6.55 -11.17 -0.53
CA ILE A 33 6.91 -12.05 -1.67
C ILE A 33 7.96 -11.41 -2.59
N TRP A 34 8.13 -10.10 -2.53
CA TRP A 34 9.15 -9.33 -3.28
C TRP A 34 10.19 -8.69 -2.35
N GLU A 35 10.41 -9.25 -1.14
CA GLU A 35 11.27 -8.64 -0.13
C GLU A 35 12.66 -8.30 -0.68
N ASP A 36 13.27 -9.21 -1.42
CA ASP A 36 14.62 -9.00 -1.98
C ASP A 36 14.68 -7.77 -2.90
N ASP A 37 13.71 -7.62 -3.80
CA ASP A 37 13.62 -6.48 -4.73
C ASP A 37 13.28 -5.18 -3.98
N LEU A 38 12.35 -5.24 -3.02
CA LEU A 38 11.88 -4.06 -2.30
C LEU A 38 12.90 -3.53 -1.30
N MET A 39 13.75 -4.38 -0.73
CA MET A 39 14.85 -3.96 0.14
C MET A 39 15.88 -3.10 -0.58
N ASP A 40 16.07 -3.28 -1.89
CA ASP A 40 17.01 -2.48 -2.68
C ASP A 40 16.59 -1.00 -2.77
N VAL A 41 15.33 -0.67 -2.55
CA VAL A 41 14.82 0.71 -2.52
C VAL A 41 15.39 1.51 -1.34
N ALA A 42 15.64 0.85 -0.21
CA ALA A 42 16.20 1.45 1.01
C ALA A 42 17.02 0.42 1.81
N PRO A 43 18.21 -0.01 1.33
CA PRO A 43 18.92 -1.16 1.89
C PRO A 43 19.39 -0.99 3.35
N SER A 44 19.45 0.23 3.85
CA SER A 44 19.82 0.54 5.25
C SER A 44 18.63 0.67 6.19
N ALA A 45 17.40 0.61 5.67
CA ALA A 45 16.19 0.73 6.45
C ALA A 45 15.82 -0.59 7.13
N ASN A 46 15.03 -0.50 8.19
CA ASN A 46 14.35 -1.65 8.79
C ASN A 46 12.96 -1.76 8.16
N HIS A 47 12.72 -2.82 7.39
CA HIS A 47 11.48 -3.05 6.67
C HIS A 47 10.52 -3.90 7.51
N ILE A 48 9.25 -3.48 7.56
CA ILE A 48 8.15 -4.16 8.24
C ILE A 48 7.03 -4.36 7.23
N TYR A 49 6.80 -5.61 6.84
CA TYR A 49 5.72 -5.98 5.92
C TYR A 49 4.47 -6.35 6.72
N VAL A 50 3.41 -5.56 6.56
CA VAL A 50 2.10 -5.84 7.17
C VAL A 50 1.43 -6.95 6.37
N GLN A 51 0.96 -7.98 7.05
CA GLN A 51 0.18 -9.05 6.41
C GLN A 51 -1.20 -8.54 6.02
N TYR A 52 -1.75 -9.06 4.92
CA TYR A 52 -3.08 -8.64 4.48
C TYR A 52 -4.17 -8.87 5.56
N SER A 53 -4.14 -9.99 6.27
CA SER A 53 -5.08 -10.26 7.36
C SER A 53 -5.03 -9.16 8.44
N GLN A 54 -3.85 -8.68 8.79
CA GLN A 54 -3.68 -7.58 9.72
C GLN A 54 -4.23 -6.26 9.12
N LEU A 55 -3.95 -5.96 7.84
CA LEU A 55 -4.55 -4.80 7.20
C LEU A 55 -6.09 -4.88 7.23
N ALA A 56 -6.65 -6.05 6.91
CA ALA A 56 -8.09 -6.28 6.92
C ALA A 56 -8.75 -5.99 8.29
N GLU A 57 -8.05 -6.24 9.40
CA GLU A 57 -8.54 -5.88 10.74
C GLU A 57 -8.64 -4.35 10.92
N PHE A 58 -7.72 -3.58 10.34
CA PHE A 58 -7.55 -2.15 10.56
C PHE A 58 -8.00 -1.26 9.40
N LEU A 59 -8.74 -1.76 8.40
CA LEU A 59 -9.14 -0.98 7.22
C LEU A 59 -9.81 0.36 7.58
N GLU A 60 -10.69 0.35 8.57
CA GLU A 60 -11.40 1.55 9.04
C GLU A 60 -10.51 2.50 9.88
N HIS A 61 -9.46 1.95 10.50
CA HIS A 61 -8.58 2.67 11.40
C HIS A 61 -7.10 2.33 11.15
N PRO A 62 -6.58 2.56 9.93
CA PRO A 62 -5.23 2.13 9.55
C PRO A 62 -4.13 2.78 10.40
N MET A 63 -4.43 3.95 10.97
CA MET A 63 -3.49 4.63 11.88
C MET A 63 -3.26 3.87 13.20
N ASP A 64 -4.05 2.84 13.50
CA ASP A 64 -3.88 1.99 14.68
C ASP A 64 -3.04 0.72 14.38
N ILE A 65 -2.65 0.52 13.13
CA ILE A 65 -1.68 -0.53 12.77
C ILE A 65 -0.39 -0.31 13.58
N PRO A 66 0.09 -1.34 14.29
CA PRO A 66 1.33 -1.26 15.06
C PRO A 66 2.50 -0.74 14.21
N GLU A 67 3.33 0.09 14.81
CA GLU A 67 4.53 0.67 14.18
C GLU A 67 4.28 1.73 13.09
N LEU A 68 3.06 1.88 12.52
CA LEU A 68 2.79 2.83 11.44
C LEU A 68 3.15 4.26 11.86
N LYS A 69 2.70 4.70 13.05
CA LYS A 69 2.99 6.04 13.59
C LYS A 69 4.48 6.26 13.93
N LYS A 70 5.26 5.20 14.07
CA LYS A 70 6.69 5.25 14.42
C LYS A 70 7.61 5.09 13.21
N SER A 71 7.05 4.79 12.05
CA SER A 71 7.81 4.61 10.82
C SER A 71 8.14 5.95 10.19
N SER A 72 9.37 6.08 9.66
CA SER A 72 9.80 7.26 8.90
C SER A 72 9.18 7.28 7.51
N THR A 73 8.91 6.11 6.96
CA THR A 73 8.28 5.95 5.64
C THR A 73 7.17 4.90 5.72
N VAL A 74 6.03 5.24 5.14
CA VAL A 74 4.91 4.33 4.92
C VAL A 74 4.81 4.11 3.42
N VAL A 75 4.94 2.87 2.97
CA VAL A 75 4.65 2.48 1.60
C VAL A 75 3.31 1.76 1.61
N ALA A 76 2.36 2.20 0.79
CA ALA A 76 1.04 1.60 0.75
C ALA A 76 0.60 1.35 -0.69
N TRP A 77 0.15 0.14 -0.95
CA TRP A 77 -0.24 -0.32 -2.27
C TRP A 77 -1.76 -0.55 -2.34
N GLY A 78 -2.41 -0.10 -3.41
CA GLY A 78 -3.81 -0.36 -3.73
C GLY A 78 -4.77 -0.12 -2.55
N LEU A 79 -5.36 -1.18 -2.02
CA LEU A 79 -6.29 -1.13 -0.87
C LEU A 79 -5.64 -0.51 0.38
N GLY A 80 -4.37 -0.83 0.65
CA GLY A 80 -3.64 -0.22 1.77
C GLY A 80 -3.51 1.29 1.62
N ALA A 81 -3.31 1.77 0.38
CA ALA A 81 -3.28 3.19 0.09
C ALA A 81 -4.66 3.84 0.24
N LEU A 82 -5.73 3.20 -0.25
CA LEU A 82 -7.11 3.68 -0.08
C LEU A 82 -7.47 3.81 1.40
N SER A 83 -7.17 2.77 2.20
CA SER A 83 -7.45 2.78 3.65
C SER A 83 -6.75 3.97 4.35
N LEU A 84 -5.48 4.23 4.04
CA LEU A 84 -4.77 5.41 4.58
C LEU A 84 -5.44 6.72 4.16
N LEU A 85 -5.79 6.88 2.90
CA LEU A 85 -6.39 8.09 2.36
C LEU A 85 -7.78 8.35 2.95
N CYS A 86 -8.61 7.30 3.11
CA CYS A 86 -9.94 7.38 3.72
C CYS A 86 -9.90 7.67 5.23
N SER A 87 -8.78 7.45 5.90
CA SER A 87 -8.66 7.74 7.35
C SER A 87 -8.77 9.21 7.71
N GLY A 88 -8.67 10.12 6.73
CA GLY A 88 -8.60 11.56 6.94
C GLY A 88 -7.29 12.04 7.59
N ALA A 89 -6.38 11.12 7.92
CA ALA A 89 -5.04 11.45 8.40
C ALA A 89 -4.08 11.70 7.23
N GLY A 90 -2.95 12.35 7.52
CA GLY A 90 -1.84 12.49 6.59
C GLY A 90 -0.52 12.11 7.23
N PRO A 91 0.58 12.19 6.46
CA PRO A 91 1.92 11.93 6.99
C PRO A 91 2.19 12.76 8.25
N GLN A 92 2.76 12.12 9.27
CA GLN A 92 3.18 12.81 10.48
C GLN A 92 4.42 13.68 10.18
N LYS A 93 4.75 14.57 11.10
CA LYS A 93 5.94 15.43 10.96
C LYS A 93 7.20 14.58 10.78
N GLY A 94 7.85 14.71 9.62
CA GLY A 94 9.06 13.97 9.26
C GLY A 94 8.80 12.56 8.71
N GLN A 95 7.54 12.17 8.56
CA GLN A 95 7.14 10.93 7.90
C GLN A 95 6.89 11.19 6.40
N LYS A 96 7.22 10.22 5.57
CA LYS A 96 6.91 10.21 4.14
C LYS A 96 5.93 9.07 3.82
N TRP A 97 4.97 9.34 2.93
CA TRP A 97 4.14 8.29 2.34
C TRP A 97 4.51 8.09 0.87
N ILE A 98 4.63 6.83 0.46
CA ILE A 98 4.81 6.40 -0.93
C ILE A 98 3.60 5.53 -1.26
N LEU A 99 2.74 6.03 -2.14
CA LEU A 99 1.52 5.33 -2.54
C LEU A 99 1.74 4.69 -3.91
N LEU A 100 1.50 3.39 -4.00
CA LEU A 100 1.69 2.57 -5.20
C LEU A 100 0.32 2.25 -5.80
N SER A 101 0.10 2.60 -7.05
CA SER A 101 -1.17 2.45 -7.77
C SER A 101 -2.40 2.79 -6.91
N PRO A 102 -2.41 3.97 -6.22
CA PRO A 102 -3.54 4.37 -5.40
C PRO A 102 -4.68 4.90 -6.26
N TYR A 103 -5.88 4.92 -5.73
CA TYR A 103 -7.09 5.46 -6.36
C TYR A 103 -7.94 6.23 -5.34
N ALA A 104 -8.78 7.14 -5.86
CA ALA A 104 -9.74 7.85 -5.02
C ALA A 104 -11.00 7.02 -4.75
N ASP A 105 -11.42 6.25 -5.74
CA ASP A 105 -12.54 5.33 -5.73
C ASP A 105 -12.16 4.13 -6.60
N PHE A 106 -12.48 2.91 -6.14
CA PHE A 106 -12.23 1.69 -6.90
C PHE A 106 -13.42 1.30 -7.77
N CYS A 107 -14.58 1.81 -7.48
CA CYS A 107 -15.79 1.41 -8.17
C CYS A 107 -16.04 2.19 -9.44
N ASP A 108 -16.31 1.46 -10.53
CA ASP A 108 -16.83 2.01 -11.77
C ASP A 108 -18.36 1.94 -11.83
N GLU A 109 -18.96 2.83 -12.64
CA GLU A 109 -20.39 2.73 -12.96
C GLU A 109 -20.68 1.55 -13.89
N ILE A 110 -19.73 1.22 -14.77
CA ILE A 110 -19.84 0.17 -15.79
C ILE A 110 -18.51 -0.59 -15.84
N GLY A 111 -18.56 -1.92 -15.88
CA GLY A 111 -17.36 -2.74 -16.02
C GLY A 111 -17.29 -3.86 -14.98
N ASN A 112 -16.07 -4.32 -14.70
CA ASN A 112 -15.84 -5.43 -13.78
C ASN A 112 -15.94 -4.99 -12.32
N TRP A 113 -15.63 -3.74 -12.00
CA TRP A 113 -15.49 -3.22 -10.63
C TRP A 113 -16.67 -2.39 -10.17
N THR A 114 -17.88 -2.80 -10.53
CA THR A 114 -19.09 -2.21 -9.99
C THR A 114 -19.34 -2.70 -8.56
N VAL A 115 -20.00 -1.89 -7.74
CA VAL A 115 -20.40 -2.27 -6.38
C VAL A 115 -21.13 -3.64 -6.33
N PRO A 116 -22.12 -3.94 -7.21
CA PRO A 116 -22.76 -5.26 -7.23
C PRO A 116 -21.79 -6.41 -7.52
N ASN A 117 -20.83 -6.22 -8.41
CA ASN A 117 -19.85 -7.27 -8.74
C ASN A 117 -18.91 -7.54 -7.57
N LEU A 118 -18.44 -6.51 -6.86
CA LEU A 118 -17.63 -6.67 -5.66
C LEU A 118 -18.39 -7.39 -4.54
N HIS A 119 -19.67 -7.05 -4.34
CA HIS A 119 -20.53 -7.77 -3.38
C HIS A 119 -20.73 -9.23 -3.78
N PHE A 120 -20.98 -9.50 -5.07
CA PHE A 120 -21.11 -10.87 -5.57
C PHE A 120 -19.82 -11.68 -5.33
N MET A 121 -18.68 -11.11 -5.64
CA MET A 121 -17.39 -11.74 -5.45
C MET A 121 -17.07 -11.95 -3.96
N ALA A 122 -17.36 -10.99 -3.09
CA ALA A 122 -17.25 -11.15 -1.65
C ALA A 122 -18.11 -12.32 -1.13
N HIS A 123 -19.32 -12.48 -1.66
CA HIS A 123 -20.18 -13.63 -1.33
C HIS A 123 -19.59 -14.95 -1.85
N GLN A 124 -19.02 -14.97 -3.05
CA GLN A 124 -18.35 -16.16 -3.59
C GLN A 124 -17.16 -16.58 -2.73
N LEU A 125 -16.36 -15.63 -2.25
CA LEU A 125 -15.24 -15.90 -1.33
C LEU A 125 -15.70 -16.61 -0.06
N LEU A 126 -16.84 -16.21 0.51
CA LEU A 126 -17.40 -16.83 1.71
C LEU A 126 -17.96 -18.25 1.48
N THR A 127 -18.24 -18.62 0.24
CA THR A 127 -18.85 -19.92 -0.11
C THR A 127 -17.87 -20.87 -0.80
N THR A 128 -17.01 -20.34 -1.66
CA THR A 128 -16.05 -21.10 -2.49
C THR A 128 -14.79 -20.28 -2.71
N THR A 129 -13.98 -20.11 -1.67
CA THR A 129 -12.84 -19.17 -1.63
C THR A 129 -11.85 -19.40 -2.79
N GLU A 130 -11.31 -20.60 -2.95
CA GLU A 130 -10.27 -20.87 -3.94
C GLU A 130 -10.78 -20.69 -5.39
N PRO A 131 -11.95 -21.20 -5.80
CA PRO A 131 -12.52 -20.89 -7.10
C PRO A 131 -12.74 -19.39 -7.35
N ALA A 132 -13.18 -18.64 -6.33
CA ALA A 132 -13.38 -17.20 -6.45
C ALA A 132 -12.05 -16.45 -6.65
N LEU A 133 -10.99 -16.80 -5.92
CA LEU A 133 -9.64 -16.26 -6.11
C LEU A 133 -9.10 -16.57 -7.52
N LYS A 134 -9.34 -17.78 -8.01
CA LYS A 134 -8.92 -18.17 -9.35
C LYS A 134 -9.63 -17.37 -10.43
N SER A 135 -10.95 -17.17 -10.28
CA SER A 135 -11.71 -16.33 -11.21
C SER A 135 -11.25 -14.87 -11.18
N PHE A 136 -10.86 -14.35 -10.01
CA PHE A 136 -10.26 -13.02 -9.91
C PHE A 136 -8.94 -12.96 -10.67
N MET A 137 -8.05 -13.91 -10.47
CA MET A 137 -6.78 -14.00 -11.15
C MET A 137 -6.94 -14.02 -12.68
N GLU A 138 -7.92 -14.77 -13.20
CA GLU A 138 -8.21 -14.84 -14.63
C GLU A 138 -8.66 -13.49 -15.23
N LEU A 139 -9.24 -12.59 -14.44
CA LEU A 139 -9.62 -11.24 -14.91
C LEU A 139 -8.41 -10.31 -15.14
N PHE A 140 -7.26 -10.63 -14.55
CA PHE A 140 -6.04 -9.79 -14.59
C PHE A 140 -4.82 -10.58 -15.07
N GLU A 141 -5.01 -11.62 -15.86
CA GLU A 141 -3.92 -12.47 -16.33
C GLU A 141 -2.79 -11.65 -16.98
N GLU A 142 -3.12 -10.59 -17.71
CA GLU A 142 -2.14 -9.70 -18.34
C GLU A 142 -1.31 -8.90 -17.32
N ASP A 143 -1.92 -8.50 -16.19
CA ASP A 143 -1.22 -7.76 -15.13
C ASP A 143 -0.36 -8.66 -14.25
N PHE A 144 -0.80 -9.90 -13.99
CA PHE A 144 -0.09 -10.82 -13.11
C PHE A 144 1.23 -11.31 -13.70
N GLY A 145 1.29 -11.58 -15.01
CA GLY A 145 2.51 -12.06 -15.65
C GLY A 145 3.12 -13.24 -14.89
N ASP A 146 4.45 -13.17 -14.66
CA ASP A 146 5.21 -14.23 -14.00
C ASP A 146 4.90 -14.38 -12.49
N TRP A 147 4.18 -13.42 -11.86
CA TRP A 147 3.85 -13.45 -10.42
C TRP A 147 2.48 -14.04 -10.10
N GLN A 148 1.77 -14.56 -11.09
CA GLN A 148 0.42 -15.09 -10.94
C GLN A 148 0.33 -16.21 -9.90
N ASP A 149 1.22 -17.18 -10.00
CA ASP A 149 1.25 -18.34 -9.10
C ASP A 149 1.65 -17.92 -7.67
N ASP A 150 2.62 -17.04 -7.54
CA ASP A 150 3.09 -16.54 -6.23
C ASP A 150 1.98 -15.77 -5.51
N TRP A 151 1.27 -14.89 -6.23
CA TRP A 151 0.13 -14.19 -5.67
C TRP A 151 -0.99 -15.14 -5.25
N PHE A 152 -1.33 -16.11 -6.09
CA PHE A 152 -2.40 -17.06 -5.80
C PHE A 152 -2.05 -17.94 -4.60
N ASP A 153 -0.81 -18.40 -4.51
CA ASP A 153 -0.31 -19.18 -3.37
C ASP A 153 -0.31 -18.37 -2.06
N GLU A 154 -0.11 -17.07 -2.15
CA GLU A 154 -0.25 -16.18 -1.00
C GLU A 154 -1.71 -15.93 -0.64
N ALA A 155 -2.54 -15.58 -1.61
CA ALA A 155 -3.95 -15.26 -1.42
C ALA A 155 -4.75 -16.40 -0.76
N LYS A 156 -4.45 -17.65 -1.10
CA LYS A 156 -5.08 -18.84 -0.50
C LYS A 156 -4.83 -19.00 1.00
N LYS A 157 -3.83 -18.34 1.56
CA LYS A 157 -3.50 -18.44 2.99
C LYS A 157 -4.44 -17.60 3.86
N TYR A 158 -5.13 -16.63 3.26
CA TYR A 158 -6.03 -15.75 3.99
C TYR A 158 -7.41 -16.38 4.15
N ASP A 159 -8.06 -16.10 5.28
CA ASP A 159 -9.42 -16.55 5.52
C ASP A 159 -10.43 -15.79 4.64
N ALA A 160 -11.54 -16.46 4.35
CA ALA A 160 -12.57 -15.95 3.47
C ALA A 160 -13.22 -14.65 3.98
N GLU A 161 -13.30 -14.49 5.30
CA GLU A 161 -13.92 -13.30 5.92
C GLU A 161 -13.03 -12.08 5.73
N SER A 162 -11.72 -12.20 5.94
CA SER A 162 -10.75 -11.13 5.67
C SER A 162 -10.72 -10.73 4.20
N LEU A 163 -10.75 -11.71 3.29
CA LEU A 163 -10.81 -11.45 1.84
C LEU A 163 -12.10 -10.71 1.44
N ALA A 164 -13.26 -11.21 1.90
CA ALA A 164 -14.56 -10.58 1.63
C ALA A 164 -14.63 -9.17 2.22
N LYS A 165 -14.09 -8.95 3.43
CA LYS A 165 -14.06 -7.64 4.08
C LYS A 165 -13.32 -6.60 3.25
N GLY A 166 -12.18 -6.96 2.64
CA GLY A 166 -11.44 -6.06 1.74
C GLY A 166 -12.27 -5.63 0.53
N LEU A 167 -12.97 -6.57 -0.14
CA LEU A 167 -13.84 -6.24 -1.27
C LEU A 167 -15.05 -5.37 -0.86
N MET A 168 -15.62 -5.63 0.32
CA MET A 168 -16.69 -4.80 0.85
C MET A 168 -16.21 -3.38 1.19
N TYR A 169 -14.97 -3.25 1.67
CA TYR A 169 -14.34 -1.96 1.89
C TYR A 169 -14.16 -1.20 0.56
N LEU A 170 -13.63 -1.86 -0.48
CA LEU A 170 -13.51 -1.30 -1.82
C LEU A 170 -14.86 -0.85 -2.40
N ALA A 171 -15.93 -1.58 -2.11
CA ALA A 171 -17.28 -1.28 -2.60
C ALA A 171 -17.97 -0.10 -1.90
N SER A 172 -17.46 0.33 -0.74
CA SER A 172 -18.16 1.30 0.12
C SER A 172 -17.34 2.52 0.51
N HIS A 173 -16.02 2.54 0.21
CA HIS A 173 -15.14 3.62 0.64
C HIS A 173 -14.47 4.31 -0.56
N HIS A 174 -14.43 5.63 -0.48
CA HIS A 174 -13.73 6.51 -1.40
C HIS A 174 -13.15 7.70 -0.65
N VAL A 175 -12.18 8.38 -1.25
CA VAL A 175 -11.55 9.55 -0.64
C VAL A 175 -12.50 10.75 -0.75
N GLU A 176 -12.88 11.32 0.39
CA GLU A 176 -13.88 12.38 0.47
C GLU A 176 -13.29 13.78 0.74
N SER A 177 -12.06 13.86 1.21
CA SER A 177 -11.48 15.12 1.66
C SER A 177 -9.99 15.23 1.36
N VAL A 178 -9.50 16.46 1.32
CA VAL A 178 -8.08 16.75 1.13
C VAL A 178 -7.27 16.19 2.31
N VAL A 179 -6.22 15.45 1.98
CA VAL A 179 -5.33 14.82 2.96
C VAL A 179 -4.35 15.87 3.50
N PRO A 180 -4.23 16.01 4.83
CA PRO A 180 -3.29 16.97 5.41
C PRO A 180 -1.83 16.55 5.18
N ASN A 181 -0.91 17.52 5.09
CA ASN A 181 0.53 17.32 4.87
C ASN A 181 0.88 16.51 3.60
N ASP A 182 0.04 16.58 2.59
CA ASP A 182 0.18 15.84 1.32
C ASP A 182 1.47 16.17 0.55
N GLY A 183 2.15 17.29 0.82
CA GLY A 183 3.48 17.59 0.29
C GLY A 183 4.57 16.57 0.70
N ASN A 184 4.29 15.66 1.65
CA ASN A 184 5.13 14.54 2.02
C ASN A 184 4.63 13.21 1.40
N ILE A 185 3.71 13.28 0.44
CA ILE A 185 3.18 12.12 -0.28
C ILE A 185 3.78 12.06 -1.68
N GLN A 186 4.24 10.87 -2.06
CA GLN A 186 4.64 10.52 -3.41
C GLN A 186 3.71 9.46 -3.94
N VAL A 187 3.14 9.68 -5.11
CA VAL A 187 2.25 8.75 -5.81
C VAL A 187 3.00 8.17 -6.99
N LEU A 188 3.12 6.85 -7.04
CA LEU A 188 3.71 6.09 -8.15
C LEU A 188 2.62 5.25 -8.80
N TYR A 189 2.49 5.33 -10.12
CA TYR A 189 1.51 4.58 -10.88
C TYR A 189 2.05 4.15 -12.23
N GLY A 190 1.60 2.99 -12.69
CA GLY A 190 2.00 2.40 -13.97
C GLY A 190 1.14 2.91 -15.11
N ARG A 191 1.75 3.23 -16.27
CA ARG A 191 0.99 3.53 -17.49
C ARG A 191 0.25 2.32 -18.03
N LEU A 192 0.77 1.12 -17.77
CA LEU A 192 0.26 -0.16 -18.27
C LEU A 192 -0.60 -0.88 -17.22
N ASP A 193 -0.98 -0.19 -16.14
CA ASP A 193 -1.81 -0.74 -15.08
C ASP A 193 -3.25 -0.95 -15.62
N THR A 194 -3.69 -2.21 -15.70
CA THR A 194 -5.04 -2.58 -16.15
C THR A 194 -5.97 -2.88 -14.97
N THR A 195 -5.40 -3.08 -13.78
CA THR A 195 -6.14 -3.24 -12.52
C THR A 195 -6.64 -1.91 -12.00
N VAL A 196 -5.74 -0.92 -11.93
CA VAL A 196 -6.05 0.46 -11.53
C VAL A 196 -5.64 1.38 -12.68
N GLN A 197 -6.61 1.76 -13.49
CA GLN A 197 -6.33 2.63 -14.63
C GLN A 197 -5.68 3.94 -14.17
N PRO A 198 -4.67 4.45 -14.90
CA PRO A 198 -3.95 5.69 -14.55
C PRO A 198 -4.87 6.87 -14.24
N GLU A 199 -6.02 6.95 -14.92
CA GLU A 199 -7.03 8.00 -14.75
C GLU A 199 -7.64 7.99 -13.34
N TRP A 200 -7.79 6.81 -12.71
CA TRP A 200 -8.31 6.69 -11.34
C TRP A 200 -7.31 7.24 -10.32
N THR A 201 -6.02 6.94 -10.53
CA THR A 201 -4.95 7.54 -9.71
C THR A 201 -4.89 9.06 -9.90
N LEU A 202 -5.06 9.55 -11.12
CA LEU A 202 -4.96 10.98 -11.40
C LEU A 202 -6.11 11.81 -10.79
N LYS A 203 -7.28 11.20 -10.52
CA LYS A 203 -8.36 11.83 -9.75
C LYS A 203 -7.92 12.24 -8.33
N LEU A 204 -6.93 11.54 -7.76
CA LEU A 204 -6.38 11.89 -6.44
C LEU A 204 -5.73 13.28 -6.38
N LYS A 205 -5.41 13.92 -7.49
CA LYS A 205 -4.90 15.31 -7.49
C LYS A 205 -5.86 16.32 -6.85
N GLU A 206 -7.14 16.01 -6.81
CA GLU A 206 -8.15 16.84 -6.15
C GLU A 206 -8.01 16.77 -4.62
N PHE A 207 -7.54 15.62 -4.08
CA PHE A 207 -7.39 15.35 -2.66
C PHE A 207 -5.94 15.47 -2.17
N LEU A 208 -4.99 15.47 -3.11
CA LEU A 208 -3.53 15.52 -2.87
C LEU A 208 -2.88 16.62 -3.72
N PRO A 209 -3.30 17.91 -3.58
CA PRO A 209 -2.86 18.98 -4.47
C PRO A 209 -1.36 19.31 -4.40
N ASN A 210 -0.66 18.94 -3.31
CA ASN A 210 0.77 19.21 -3.14
C ASN A 210 1.62 17.92 -3.25
N ALA A 211 1.02 16.75 -3.49
CA ALA A 211 1.74 15.48 -3.62
C ALA A 211 2.52 15.42 -4.94
N GLU A 212 3.60 14.64 -4.92
CA GLU A 212 4.39 14.36 -6.12
C GLU A 212 3.81 13.15 -6.85
N PHE A 213 3.34 13.33 -8.10
CA PHE A 213 2.84 12.24 -8.95
C PHE A 213 3.89 11.83 -9.98
N LYS A 214 4.23 10.55 -10.03
CA LYS A 214 5.20 9.98 -10.97
C LYS A 214 4.61 8.81 -11.74
N GLU A 215 4.46 8.98 -13.04
CA GLU A 215 4.12 7.89 -13.95
C GLU A 215 5.35 7.02 -14.22
N ARG A 216 5.14 5.71 -14.22
CA ARG A 216 6.10 4.69 -14.64
C ARG A 216 5.69 4.13 -16.00
N PRO A 217 6.33 4.54 -17.11
CA PRO A 217 5.83 4.26 -18.47
C PRO A 217 5.81 2.78 -18.85
N LYS A 218 6.60 1.94 -18.18
CA LYS A 218 6.73 0.50 -18.45
C LYS A 218 6.15 -0.38 -17.34
N ALA A 219 5.61 0.23 -16.28
CA ALA A 219 5.04 -0.49 -15.17
C ALA A 219 3.54 -0.71 -15.35
N GLY A 220 3.06 -1.86 -14.91
CA GLY A 220 1.68 -2.17 -14.58
C GLY A 220 1.39 -1.90 -13.11
N HIS A 221 0.63 -2.81 -12.50
CA HIS A 221 0.14 -2.67 -11.12
C HIS A 221 1.18 -2.99 -10.03
N TRP A 222 2.19 -3.81 -10.36
CA TRP A 222 3.04 -4.48 -9.38
C TRP A 222 4.14 -3.61 -8.75
N PRO A 223 4.31 -3.68 -7.41
CA PRO A 223 5.24 -2.84 -6.65
C PRO A 223 6.69 -2.82 -7.13
N PRO A 224 7.34 -3.95 -7.51
CA PRO A 224 8.72 -3.89 -7.99
C PRO A 224 8.89 -3.00 -9.20
N MET A 225 7.96 -3.05 -10.16
CA MET A 225 8.02 -2.24 -11.37
C MET A 225 7.71 -0.75 -11.13
N LEU A 226 6.97 -0.45 -10.07
CA LEU A 226 6.63 0.93 -9.71
C LEU A 226 7.78 1.62 -8.97
N LEU A 227 8.57 0.87 -8.21
CA LEU A 227 9.62 1.39 -7.34
C LEU A 227 11.01 1.41 -8.00
N LEU A 228 11.31 0.43 -8.84
CA LEU A 228 12.59 0.26 -9.54
C LEU A 228 12.51 0.82 -10.97
#